data_1faafcd64ca9a4bcb8c13d623957180e
#
_entry.id   1faafcd64ca9a4bcb8c13d623957180e
#
_cell.length_a   1.000
_cell.length_b   1.000
_cell.length_c   1.000
_cell.angle_alpha   90.00
_cell.angle_beta   90.00
_cell.angle_gamma   90.00
#
_symmetry.space_group_name_H-M   'P 1'
#
loop_
_entity.id
_entity.type
_entity.pdbx_description
1 polymer ?
#
loop_
_entity_poly.entity_id
_entity_poly.type
_entity_poly.pdbx_seq_one_letter_code
_entity_poly.pdbx_strand_id
1 'polypeptide(L)'
;MTTATDLDLERRTIRKLFLRLLPFLFLLYIVSYLDRINVGFAKLQMQGLLGFDERVFGTGFGIFFAGYFFFQVPSNLLLEKVGVRRWIAGLMIVWGFVSCSMIFIRTPFSFYVLRFLLGAAEAGFFPGMILYMKHWFPSGARARAVALFMTANPLAGVIGSPISGLLLVLHIGKLAGW
;
A
#
# COMPACT_ATOMS: atom_id res chain seq x y z
N MET A 1 -40.04 13.74 1.07
CA MET A 1 -40.47 12.54 1.84
C MET A 1 -39.77 11.34 1.27
N THR A 2 -38.83 10.74 2.01
CA THR A 2 -38.14 9.51 1.59
C THR A 2 -39.11 8.36 1.75
N THR A 3 -39.36 7.61 0.68
CA THR A 3 -40.28 6.47 0.74
C THR A 3 -39.64 5.28 1.44
N ALA A 4 -40.46 4.35 1.99
CA ALA A 4 -39.93 3.12 2.58
C ALA A 4 -39.08 2.30 1.58
N THR A 5 -39.44 2.37 0.29
CA THR A 5 -38.71 1.75 -0.82
C THR A 5 -37.30 2.36 -1.00
N ASP A 6 -37.18 3.70 -0.85
CA ASP A 6 -35.88 4.38 -0.97
C ASP A 6 -34.94 3.99 0.16
N LEU A 7 -35.44 3.88 1.38
CA LEU A 7 -34.63 3.45 2.54
C LEU A 7 -34.19 2.00 2.42
N ASP A 8 -35.00 1.11 1.86
CA ASP A 8 -34.61 -0.29 1.63
C ASP A 8 -33.57 -0.40 0.52
N LEU A 9 -33.71 0.37 -0.55
CA LEU A 9 -32.71 0.44 -1.63
C LEU A 9 -31.36 0.96 -1.12
N GLU A 10 -31.39 2.01 -0.30
CA GLU A 10 -30.17 2.57 0.32
C GLU A 10 -29.46 1.52 1.19
N ARG A 11 -30.18 0.84 2.08
CA ARG A 11 -29.63 -0.22 2.93
C ARG A 11 -29.02 -1.36 2.12
N ARG A 12 -29.70 -1.83 1.07
CA ARG A 12 -29.18 -2.88 0.17
C ARG A 12 -27.91 -2.44 -0.55
N THR A 13 -27.88 -1.19 -1.00
CA THR A 13 -26.70 -0.62 -1.68
C THR A 13 -25.52 -0.51 -0.73
N ILE A 14 -25.71 0.04 0.47
CA ILE A 14 -24.67 0.11 1.50
C ILE A 14 -24.13 -1.28 1.84
N ARG A 15 -25.02 -2.27 2.02
CA ARG A 15 -24.59 -3.66 2.27
C ARG A 15 -23.73 -4.23 1.15
N LYS A 16 -24.07 -3.96 -0.13
CA LYS A 16 -23.26 -4.38 -1.28
C LYS A 16 -21.88 -3.72 -1.27
N LEU A 17 -21.78 -2.44 -0.90
CA LEU A 17 -20.52 -1.73 -0.77
C LEU A 17 -19.63 -2.34 0.33
N PHE A 18 -20.20 -2.63 1.49
CA PHE A 18 -19.46 -3.30 2.58
C PHE A 18 -18.99 -4.69 2.21
N LEU A 19 -19.74 -5.44 1.41
CA LEU A 19 -19.40 -6.82 1.07
C LEU A 19 -18.50 -6.96 -0.17
N ARG A 20 -18.50 -5.99 -1.08
CA ARG A 20 -17.76 -6.07 -2.34
C ARG A 20 -16.59 -5.09 -2.42
N LEU A 21 -16.85 -3.84 -2.07
CA LEU A 21 -15.85 -2.78 -2.21
C LEU A 21 -14.88 -2.79 -1.04
N LEU A 22 -15.37 -2.84 0.19
CA LEU A 22 -14.52 -2.74 1.37
C LEU A 22 -13.49 -3.88 1.49
N PRO A 23 -13.81 -5.17 1.27
CA PRO A 23 -12.82 -6.24 1.31
C PRO A 23 -11.72 -6.08 0.25
N PHE A 24 -12.06 -5.56 -0.92
CA PHE A 24 -11.09 -5.28 -1.97
C PHE A 24 -10.11 -4.18 -1.56
N LEU A 25 -10.62 -3.04 -1.05
CA LEU A 25 -9.78 -1.96 -0.53
C LEU A 25 -8.93 -2.40 0.65
N PHE A 26 -9.50 -3.21 1.52
CA PHE A 26 -8.84 -3.81 2.67
C PHE A 26 -7.66 -4.69 2.26
N LEU A 27 -7.86 -5.56 1.27
CA LEU A 27 -6.80 -6.40 0.71
C LEU A 27 -5.68 -5.56 0.09
N LEU A 28 -6.01 -4.54 -0.70
CA LEU A 28 -5.02 -3.64 -1.29
C LEU A 28 -4.17 -2.95 -0.22
N TYR A 29 -4.79 -2.54 0.89
CA TYR A 29 -4.08 -1.91 1.99
C TYR A 29 -3.17 -2.89 2.74
N ILE A 30 -3.62 -4.13 2.95
CA ILE A 30 -2.77 -5.20 3.50
C ILE A 30 -1.54 -5.41 2.62
N VAL A 31 -1.71 -5.54 1.30
CA VAL A 31 -0.60 -5.75 0.36
C VAL A 31 0.39 -4.57 0.42
N SER A 32 -0.10 -3.32 0.43
CA SER A 32 0.75 -2.14 0.58
C SER A 32 1.53 -2.14 1.89
N TYR A 33 0.91 -2.55 2.98
CA TYR A 33 1.57 -2.59 4.27
C TYR A 33 2.59 -3.74 4.38
N LEU A 34 2.29 -4.89 3.76
CA LEU A 34 3.22 -6.02 3.65
C LEU A 34 4.52 -5.63 2.93
N ASP A 35 4.42 -4.86 1.85
CA ASP A 35 5.60 -4.37 1.11
C ASP A 35 6.52 -3.53 2.01
N ARG A 36 5.95 -2.69 2.87
CA ARG A 36 6.73 -1.90 3.85
C ARG A 36 7.39 -2.76 4.92
N ILE A 37 6.71 -3.78 5.42
CA ILE A 37 7.24 -4.70 6.43
C ILE A 37 8.32 -5.60 5.82
N ASN A 38 8.09 -6.09 4.61
CA ASN A 38 8.96 -7.06 3.94
C ASN A 38 10.41 -6.56 3.82
N VAL A 39 10.63 -5.27 3.61
CA VAL A 39 11.97 -4.68 3.58
C VAL A 39 12.73 -4.88 4.90
N GLY A 40 12.02 -4.87 6.05
CA GLY A 40 12.63 -5.17 7.34
C GLY A 40 13.16 -6.61 7.43
N PHE A 41 12.45 -7.56 6.84
CA PHE A 41 12.89 -8.96 6.75
C PHE A 41 13.98 -9.14 5.68
N ALA A 42 13.81 -8.51 4.50
CA ALA A 42 14.80 -8.53 3.43
C ALA A 42 16.16 -8.00 3.89
N LYS A 43 16.19 -7.05 4.83
CA LYS A 43 17.40 -6.52 5.46
C LYS A 43 18.36 -7.63 5.90
N LEU A 44 17.84 -8.67 6.57
CA LEU A 44 18.66 -9.76 7.10
C LEU A 44 19.42 -10.50 5.99
N GLN A 45 18.78 -10.75 4.86
CA GLN A 45 19.44 -11.39 3.71
C GLN A 45 20.34 -10.42 2.94
N MET A 46 19.90 -9.18 2.76
CA MET A 46 20.69 -8.16 2.05
C MET A 46 21.99 -7.81 2.79
N GLN A 47 21.98 -7.80 4.12
CA GLN A 47 23.21 -7.62 4.91
C GLN A 47 24.23 -8.73 4.63
N GLY A 48 23.77 -10.00 4.57
CA GLY A 48 24.66 -11.13 4.29
C GLY A 48 25.14 -11.19 2.83
N LEU A 49 24.26 -10.89 1.86
CA LEU A 49 24.54 -11.07 0.44
C LEU A 49 25.21 -9.85 -0.22
N LEU A 50 24.81 -8.64 0.18
CA LEU A 50 25.24 -7.38 -0.43
C LEU A 50 26.20 -6.58 0.45
N GLY A 51 26.42 -7.02 1.70
CA GLY A 51 27.28 -6.32 2.66
C GLY A 51 26.76 -4.96 3.11
N PHE A 52 25.42 -4.75 3.04
CA PHE A 52 24.81 -3.50 3.46
C PHE A 52 24.83 -3.37 4.99
N ASP A 53 25.29 -2.24 5.49
CA ASP A 53 25.32 -1.95 6.92
C ASP A 53 23.99 -1.35 7.42
N GLU A 54 23.86 -1.19 8.74
CA GLU A 54 22.69 -0.59 9.39
C GLU A 54 22.40 0.84 8.90
N ARG A 55 23.44 1.60 8.53
CA ARG A 55 23.31 2.98 8.05
C ARG A 55 22.64 3.02 6.68
N VAL A 56 22.98 2.06 5.79
CA VAL A 56 22.34 1.94 4.47
C VAL A 56 20.84 1.73 4.63
N PHE A 57 20.43 0.82 5.52
CA PHE A 57 19.01 0.59 5.76
C PHE A 57 18.31 1.78 6.41
N GLY A 58 18.91 2.37 7.46
CA GLY A 58 18.37 3.57 8.11
C GLY A 58 18.17 4.73 7.14
N THR A 59 19.17 4.99 6.29
CA THR A 59 19.10 6.00 5.23
C THR A 59 18.02 5.65 4.20
N GLY A 60 17.93 4.40 3.76
CA GLY A 60 16.91 3.94 2.81
C GLY A 60 15.48 4.07 3.35
N PHE A 61 15.26 3.81 4.64
CA PHE A 61 13.98 4.09 5.30
C PHE A 61 13.66 5.59 5.30
N GLY A 62 14.62 6.43 5.65
CA GLY A 62 14.47 7.89 5.62
C GLY A 62 14.13 8.41 4.22
N ILE A 63 14.83 7.94 3.20
CA ILE A 63 14.62 8.31 1.79
C ILE A 63 13.23 7.88 1.29
N PHE A 64 12.72 6.71 1.70
CA PHE A 64 11.36 6.30 1.40
C PHE A 64 10.34 7.32 1.94
N PHE A 65 10.46 7.72 3.20
CA PHE A 65 9.56 8.71 3.78
C PHE A 65 9.74 10.11 3.17
N ALA A 66 10.93 10.48 2.74
CA ALA A 66 11.15 11.71 1.98
C ALA A 66 10.38 11.68 0.64
N GLY A 67 10.51 10.60 -0.14
CA GLY A 67 9.72 10.41 -1.36
C GLY A 67 8.22 10.46 -1.08
N TYR A 68 7.75 9.75 -0.06
CA TYR A 68 6.35 9.75 0.36
C TYR A 68 5.86 11.16 0.71
N PHE A 69 6.60 11.92 1.51
CA PHE A 69 6.24 13.26 1.94
C PHE A 69 6.17 14.26 0.78
N PHE A 70 7.21 14.31 -0.06
CA PHE A 70 7.25 15.26 -1.18
C PHE A 70 6.19 15.00 -2.24
N PHE A 71 5.85 13.73 -2.48
CA PHE A 71 4.87 13.37 -3.50
C PHE A 71 3.43 13.29 -2.98
N GLN A 72 3.19 13.39 -1.69
CA GLN A 72 1.83 13.31 -1.13
C GLN A 72 0.91 14.43 -1.64
N VAL A 73 1.38 15.68 -1.65
CA VAL A 73 0.59 16.82 -2.13
C VAL A 73 0.39 16.75 -3.64
N PRO A 74 1.44 16.61 -4.49
CA PRO A 74 1.27 16.43 -5.93
C PRO A 74 0.33 15.26 -6.31
N SER A 75 0.45 14.12 -5.61
CA SER A 75 -0.42 12.97 -5.80
C SER A 75 -1.89 13.29 -5.56
N ASN A 76 -2.20 14.03 -4.50
CA ASN A 76 -3.58 14.41 -4.21
C ASN A 76 -4.16 15.37 -5.25
N LEU A 77 -3.37 16.31 -5.75
CA LEU A 77 -3.79 17.23 -6.79
C LEU A 77 -4.05 16.50 -8.12
N LEU A 78 -3.22 15.52 -8.45
CA LEU A 78 -3.41 14.68 -9.64
C LEU A 78 -4.61 13.74 -9.48
N LEU A 79 -4.83 13.19 -8.29
CA LEU A 79 -5.98 12.36 -7.95
C LEU A 79 -7.31 13.07 -8.25
N GLU A 80 -7.44 14.34 -7.88
CA GLU A 80 -8.64 15.13 -8.14
C GLU A 80 -8.88 15.37 -9.63
N LYS A 81 -7.81 15.57 -10.42
CA LYS A 81 -7.88 15.80 -11.87
C LYS A 81 -8.15 14.53 -12.68
N VAL A 82 -7.47 13.44 -12.36
CA VAL A 82 -7.51 12.18 -13.13
C VAL A 82 -8.73 11.33 -12.76
N GLY A 83 -9.23 11.52 -11.55
CA GLY A 83 -10.29 10.71 -10.96
C GLY A 83 -9.75 9.49 -10.23
N VAL A 84 -10.36 9.20 -9.07
CA VAL A 84 -9.87 8.26 -8.07
C VAL A 84 -9.60 6.86 -8.61
N ARG A 85 -10.50 6.32 -9.44
CA ARG A 85 -10.37 4.95 -9.98
C ARG A 85 -9.14 4.78 -10.87
N ARG A 86 -8.94 5.72 -11.81
CA ARG A 86 -7.81 5.66 -12.74
C ARG A 86 -6.49 5.93 -12.02
N TRP A 87 -6.53 6.86 -11.06
CA TRP A 87 -5.38 7.20 -10.25
C TRP A 87 -4.89 6.02 -9.41
N ILE A 88 -5.77 5.38 -8.63
CA ILE A 88 -5.41 4.21 -7.82
C ILE A 88 -4.88 3.08 -8.70
N ALA A 89 -5.51 2.79 -9.85
CA ALA A 89 -5.03 1.76 -10.76
C ALA A 89 -3.62 2.10 -11.30
N GLY A 90 -3.37 3.34 -11.70
CA GLY A 90 -2.05 3.79 -12.12
C GLY A 90 -0.99 3.67 -11.03
N LEU A 91 -1.31 4.12 -9.80
CA LEU A 91 -0.43 3.97 -8.64
C LEU A 91 -0.07 2.51 -8.37
N MET A 92 -1.05 1.62 -8.41
CA MET A 92 -0.84 0.17 -8.19
C MET A 92 0.12 -0.43 -9.22
N ILE A 93 0.00 -0.02 -10.50
CA ILE A 93 0.88 -0.47 -11.58
C ILE A 93 2.30 0.06 -11.35
N VAL A 94 2.45 1.37 -11.12
CA VAL A 94 3.76 2.00 -10.90
C VAL A 94 4.44 1.42 -9.65
N TRP A 95 3.70 1.34 -8.55
CA TRP A 95 4.19 0.77 -7.30
C TRP A 95 4.61 -0.69 -7.48
N GLY A 96 3.79 -1.54 -8.09
CA GLY A 96 4.12 -2.93 -8.36
C GLY A 96 5.38 -3.07 -9.22
N PHE A 97 5.54 -2.21 -10.23
CA PHE A 97 6.74 -2.22 -11.07
C PHE A 97 8.00 -1.82 -10.29
N VAL A 98 7.92 -0.78 -9.47
CA VAL A 98 9.04 -0.34 -8.61
C VAL A 98 9.37 -1.41 -7.57
N SER A 99 8.35 -2.03 -6.94
CA SER A 99 8.55 -3.11 -5.97
C SER A 99 9.26 -4.31 -6.63
N CYS A 100 8.81 -4.76 -7.80
CA CYS A 100 9.50 -5.81 -8.54
C CYS A 100 10.95 -5.45 -8.92
N SER A 101 11.22 -4.16 -9.17
CA SER A 101 12.56 -3.69 -9.50
C SER A 101 13.55 -3.79 -8.34
N MET A 102 13.07 -4.00 -7.10
CA MET A 102 13.92 -4.21 -5.93
C MET A 102 14.84 -5.44 -6.09
N ILE A 103 14.44 -6.43 -6.89
CA ILE A 103 15.25 -7.62 -7.20
C ILE A 103 16.60 -7.28 -7.88
N PHE A 104 16.68 -6.12 -8.54
CA PHE A 104 17.88 -5.66 -9.23
C PHE A 104 18.85 -4.86 -8.34
N ILE A 105 18.55 -4.72 -7.05
CA ILE A 105 19.45 -4.03 -6.11
C ILE A 105 20.79 -4.75 -6.03
N ARG A 106 21.87 -3.98 -6.23
CA ARG A 106 23.26 -4.44 -6.10
C ARG A 106 24.13 -3.47 -5.30
N THR A 107 23.72 -2.20 -5.19
CA THR A 107 24.48 -1.14 -4.54
C THR A 107 23.59 -0.34 -3.60
N PRO A 108 24.15 0.32 -2.56
CA PRO A 108 23.39 1.23 -1.71
C PRO A 108 22.67 2.34 -2.50
N PHE A 109 23.31 2.84 -3.56
CA PHE A 109 22.70 3.87 -4.41
C PHE A 109 21.41 3.37 -5.10
N SER A 110 21.46 2.16 -5.71
CA SER A 110 20.28 1.57 -6.34
C SER A 110 19.16 1.32 -5.32
N PHE A 111 19.51 0.92 -4.10
CA PHE A 111 18.57 0.78 -2.99
C PHE A 111 17.88 2.13 -2.66
N TYR A 112 18.65 3.20 -2.51
CA TYR A 112 18.13 4.53 -2.20
C TYR A 112 17.18 5.06 -3.28
N VAL A 113 17.57 4.92 -4.55
CA VAL A 113 16.73 5.35 -5.68
C VAL A 113 15.39 4.61 -5.69
N LEU A 114 15.43 3.29 -5.56
CA LEU A 114 14.21 2.49 -5.56
C LEU A 114 13.34 2.77 -4.32
N ARG A 115 13.93 2.98 -3.15
CA ARG A 115 13.21 3.39 -1.93
C ARG A 115 12.53 4.74 -2.08
N PHE A 116 13.19 5.71 -2.71
CA PHE A 116 12.58 7.01 -3.02
C PHE A 116 11.39 6.88 -3.98
N LEU A 117 11.59 6.15 -5.08
CA LEU A 117 10.54 5.92 -6.08
C LEU A 117 9.34 5.16 -5.48
N LEU A 118 9.61 4.18 -4.61
CA LEU A 118 8.57 3.44 -3.92
C LEU A 118 7.76 4.34 -2.99
N GLY A 119 8.42 5.19 -2.19
CA GLY A 119 7.75 6.19 -1.36
C GLY A 119 6.90 7.17 -2.18
N ALA A 120 7.43 7.65 -3.30
CA ALA A 120 6.70 8.53 -4.21
C ALA A 120 5.49 7.83 -4.84
N ALA A 121 5.63 6.56 -5.26
CA ALA A 121 4.54 5.77 -5.82
C ALA A 121 3.43 5.48 -4.81
N GLU A 122 3.76 5.27 -3.53
CA GLU A 122 2.78 5.01 -2.48
C GLU A 122 2.09 6.27 -1.93
N ALA A 123 2.66 7.46 -2.13
CA ALA A 123 2.24 8.70 -1.47
C ALA A 123 0.75 9.06 -1.67
N GLY A 124 0.18 8.75 -2.84
CA GLY A 124 -1.22 9.02 -3.16
C GLY A 124 -2.19 7.89 -2.84
N PHE A 125 -1.69 6.74 -2.35
CA PHE A 125 -2.51 5.55 -2.16
C PHE A 125 -3.52 5.71 -1.02
N PHE A 126 -3.05 6.00 0.19
CA PHE A 126 -3.92 6.14 1.37
C PHE A 126 -4.97 7.26 1.21
N PRO A 127 -4.58 8.51 0.88
CA PRO A 127 -5.57 9.57 0.66
C PRO A 127 -6.52 9.24 -0.50
N GLY A 128 -6.05 8.55 -1.53
CA GLY A 128 -6.88 8.05 -2.63
C GLY A 128 -7.95 7.08 -2.16
N MET A 129 -7.62 6.15 -1.27
CA MET A 129 -8.58 5.22 -0.67
C MET A 129 -9.63 5.93 0.18
N ILE A 130 -9.22 6.91 1.01
CA ILE A 130 -10.16 7.71 1.81
C ILE A 130 -11.11 8.50 0.91
N LEU A 131 -10.58 9.14 -0.14
CA LEU A 131 -11.41 9.88 -1.09
C LEU A 131 -12.36 8.94 -1.86
N TYR A 132 -11.89 7.74 -2.23
CA TYR A 132 -12.73 6.73 -2.88
C TYR A 132 -13.89 6.31 -1.98
N MET A 133 -13.62 6.04 -0.70
CA MET A 133 -14.68 5.74 0.27
C MET A 133 -15.64 6.93 0.46
N LYS A 134 -15.14 8.16 0.42
CA LYS A 134 -15.97 9.37 0.50
C LYS A 134 -16.99 9.45 -0.64
N HIS A 135 -16.61 9.02 -1.85
CA HIS A 135 -17.51 9.03 -3.01
C HIS A 135 -18.57 7.91 -2.97
N TRP A 136 -18.24 6.76 -2.41
CA TRP A 136 -19.12 5.59 -2.45
C TRP A 136 -19.96 5.41 -1.21
N PHE A 137 -19.49 5.82 -0.04
CA PHE A 137 -20.22 5.65 1.21
C PHE A 137 -20.90 6.96 1.64
N PRO A 138 -22.23 6.92 1.93
CA PRO A 138 -22.96 8.05 2.51
C PRO A 138 -22.37 8.40 3.88
N SER A 139 -22.58 9.64 4.35
CA SER A 139 -21.98 10.18 5.57
C SER A 139 -22.19 9.29 6.81
N GLY A 140 -23.38 8.72 6.96
CA GLY A 140 -23.73 7.86 8.10
C GLY A 140 -23.00 6.50 8.12
N ALA A 141 -22.59 5.97 6.95
CA ALA A 141 -21.89 4.69 6.85
C ALA A 141 -20.36 4.85 6.71
N ARG A 142 -19.90 6.05 6.34
CA ARG A 142 -18.48 6.32 6.00
C ARG A 142 -17.55 6.10 7.18
N ALA A 143 -17.89 6.60 8.36
CA ALA A 143 -17.07 6.46 9.56
C ALA A 143 -16.81 4.97 9.86
N ARG A 144 -17.85 4.14 9.77
CA ARG A 144 -17.74 2.69 9.96
C ARG A 144 -16.88 2.02 8.87
N ALA A 145 -17.05 2.43 7.60
CA ALA A 145 -16.25 1.90 6.49
C ALA A 145 -14.76 2.23 6.67
N VAL A 146 -14.43 3.48 7.03
CA VAL A 146 -13.05 3.91 7.30
C VAL A 146 -12.48 3.18 8.52
N ALA A 147 -13.23 3.05 9.61
CA ALA A 147 -12.78 2.33 10.80
C ALA A 147 -12.44 0.86 10.47
N LEU A 148 -13.30 0.16 9.74
CA LEU A 148 -13.03 -1.20 9.29
C LEU A 148 -11.84 -1.27 8.33
N PHE A 149 -11.70 -0.31 7.41
CA PHE A 149 -10.53 -0.24 6.53
C PHE A 149 -9.22 -0.08 7.32
N MET A 150 -9.22 0.74 8.36
CA MET A 150 -8.03 0.96 9.20
C MET A 150 -7.61 -0.27 10.00
N THR A 151 -8.51 -1.24 10.25
CA THR A 151 -8.13 -2.50 10.91
C THR A 151 -7.23 -3.39 10.04
N ALA A 152 -7.11 -3.08 8.73
CA ALA A 152 -6.15 -3.74 7.86
C ALA A 152 -4.70 -3.55 8.31
N ASN A 153 -4.36 -2.41 8.93
CA ASN A 153 -3.01 -2.09 9.39
C ASN A 153 -2.51 -3.07 10.48
N PRO A 154 -3.15 -3.21 11.65
CA PRO A 154 -2.72 -4.19 12.65
C PRO A 154 -2.80 -5.63 12.12
N LEU A 155 -3.80 -5.95 11.29
CA LEU A 155 -3.92 -7.28 10.71
C LEU A 155 -2.76 -7.60 9.76
N ALA A 156 -2.35 -6.63 8.93
CA ALA A 156 -1.18 -6.77 8.06
C ALA A 156 0.10 -6.99 8.87
N GLY A 157 0.25 -6.34 10.02
CA GLY A 157 1.38 -6.57 10.93
C GLY A 157 1.42 -8.01 11.47
N VAL A 158 0.28 -8.55 11.89
CA VAL A 158 0.17 -9.91 12.41
C VAL A 158 0.42 -10.96 11.33
N ILE A 159 -0.17 -10.78 10.14
CA ILE A 159 -0.06 -11.74 9.02
C ILE A 159 1.29 -11.57 8.29
N GLY A 160 1.82 -10.35 8.25
CA GLY A 160 3.00 -10.00 7.48
C GLY A 160 4.25 -10.71 7.95
N SER A 161 4.47 -10.82 9.25
CA SER A 161 5.65 -11.48 9.80
C SER A 161 5.78 -12.95 9.38
N PRO A 162 4.75 -13.81 9.52
CA PRO A 162 4.80 -15.19 9.04
C PRO A 162 4.97 -15.29 7.52
N ILE A 163 4.26 -14.44 6.75
CA ILE A 163 4.35 -14.45 5.28
C ILE A 163 5.74 -14.06 4.83
N SER A 164 6.29 -12.96 5.34
CA SER A 164 7.64 -12.50 5.01
C SER A 164 8.69 -13.54 5.40
N GLY A 165 8.55 -14.17 6.56
CA GLY A 165 9.43 -15.27 6.98
C GLY A 165 9.39 -16.46 6.03
N LEU A 166 8.21 -16.86 5.56
CA LEU A 166 8.06 -17.93 4.57
C LEU A 166 8.68 -17.55 3.22
N LEU A 167 8.46 -16.31 2.75
CA LEU A 167 9.03 -15.83 1.49
C LEU A 167 10.55 -15.82 1.51
N LEU A 168 11.19 -15.49 2.63
CA LEU A 168 12.63 -15.52 2.77
C LEU A 168 13.24 -16.93 2.61
N VAL A 169 12.51 -17.96 2.98
CA VAL A 169 12.94 -19.37 2.85
C VAL A 169 12.77 -19.88 1.42
N LEU A 170 11.89 -19.24 0.64
CA LEU A 170 11.64 -19.61 -0.74
C LEU A 170 12.80 -19.12 -1.64
N HIS A 171 13.61 -20.06 -2.13
CA HIS A 171 14.62 -19.79 -3.14
C HIS A 171 14.08 -20.23 -4.50
N ILE A 172 13.86 -19.28 -5.41
CA ILE A 172 13.45 -19.55 -6.79
C ILE A 172 14.67 -19.47 -7.70
N GLY A 173 15.37 -20.60 -7.86
CA GLY A 173 16.60 -20.68 -8.63
C GLY A 173 17.74 -19.89 -8.01
N LYS A 174 18.30 -18.90 -8.76
CA LYS A 174 19.37 -18.00 -8.28
C LYS A 174 18.85 -16.70 -7.67
N LEU A 175 17.53 -16.53 -7.58
CA LEU A 175 16.91 -15.33 -7.02
C LEU A 175 16.79 -15.49 -5.51
N ALA A 176 17.20 -14.46 -4.77
CA ALA A 176 16.98 -14.39 -3.34
C ALA A 176 15.49 -14.23 -3.03
N GLY A 177 15.03 -14.74 -1.90
CA GLY A 177 13.61 -14.72 -1.49
C GLY A 177 13.05 -13.36 -1.05
N TRP A 178 13.80 -12.28 -1.30
CA TRP A 178 13.42 -10.89 -0.98
C TRP A 178 13.14 -10.05 -2.21
#